data_594ee0469572781cea30d708567ed032
#
_entry.id   594ee0469572781cea30d708567ed032
#
_cell.length_a   1.000
_cell.length_b   1.000
_cell.length_c   1.000
_cell.angle_alpha   90.00
_cell.angle_beta   90.00
_cell.angle_gamma   90.00
#
_symmetry.space_group_name_H-M   'P 1'
#
loop_
_entity.id
_entity.type
_entity.pdbx_description
1 polymer ?
#
loop_
_entity_poly.entity_id
_entity_poly.type
_entity_poly.pdbx_seq_one_letter_code
_entity_poly.pdbx_strand_id
1 'polypeptide(L)'
;MFSVLLIDEIFEPESANIIAYDAAFGFHAEAQENTPAFWDVHGPDEQRYHNLVCIFYGANPDLREELAQELRLPEERAISCAEEYELAIYSWGGVLQDMEEGTGKLRLMGPSSDPMYSAIRQEIESFNSICGFPSDVSVTIEKCGAANAYHDLSEVSITICTEFDAHLRQQFDNL
;
A
#
# COMPACT_ATOMS: atom_id res chain seq x y z
N MET A 1 -1.02 4.27 -0.84
CA MET A 1 -0.56 5.65 -0.63
C MET A 1 0.00 5.86 0.78
N PHE A 2 -0.71 5.48 1.83
CA PHE A 2 -0.29 5.69 3.23
C PHE A 2 1.07 5.05 3.56
N SER A 3 1.25 3.78 3.21
CA SER A 3 2.53 3.06 3.39
C SER A 3 3.70 3.68 2.64
N VAL A 4 3.43 4.39 1.54
CA VAL A 4 4.45 5.09 0.76
C VAL A 4 4.93 6.36 1.47
N LEU A 5 4.02 7.07 2.16
CA LEU A 5 4.37 8.28 2.91
C LEU A 5 5.25 7.98 4.13
N LEU A 6 5.06 6.80 4.74
CA LEU A 6 5.79 6.38 5.94
C LEU A 6 7.03 5.54 5.64
N ILE A 7 7.26 5.17 4.39
CA ILE A 7 8.26 4.15 4.06
C ILE A 7 9.68 4.58 4.44
N ASP A 8 10.00 5.86 4.24
CA ASP A 8 11.32 6.42 4.57
C ASP A 8 11.52 6.66 6.07
N GLU A 9 10.45 6.64 6.86
CA GLU A 9 10.53 6.74 8.32
C GLU A 9 10.64 5.36 8.97
N ILE A 10 10.12 4.32 8.31
CA ILE A 10 10.03 2.96 8.86
C ILE A 10 11.20 2.09 8.39
N PHE A 11 11.66 2.29 7.17
CA PHE A 11 12.67 1.42 6.54
C PHE A 11 13.92 2.18 6.15
N GLU A 12 15.06 1.50 6.21
CA GLU A 12 16.32 2.00 5.63
C GLU A 12 16.14 2.23 4.12
N PRO A 13 16.86 3.21 3.52
CA PRO A 13 16.63 3.64 2.13
C PRO A 13 16.64 2.52 1.09
N GLU A 14 17.54 1.54 1.24
CA GLU A 14 17.62 0.39 0.32
C GLU A 14 16.38 -0.50 0.40
N SER A 15 15.91 -0.79 1.62
CA SER A 15 14.69 -1.56 1.84
C SER A 15 13.45 -0.80 1.38
N ALA A 16 13.41 0.51 1.62
CA ALA A 16 12.35 1.38 1.15
C ALA A 16 12.24 1.34 -0.39
N ASN A 17 13.38 1.40 -1.10
CA ASN A 17 13.41 1.33 -2.56
C ASN A 17 12.90 -0.03 -3.09
N ILE A 18 13.28 -1.15 -2.46
CA ILE A 18 12.79 -2.48 -2.85
C ILE A 18 11.28 -2.57 -2.68
N ILE A 19 10.75 -2.16 -1.53
CA ILE A 19 9.31 -2.18 -1.25
C ILE A 19 8.56 -1.28 -2.24
N ALA A 20 9.14 -0.14 -2.57
CA ALA A 20 8.59 0.78 -3.56
C ALA A 20 8.49 0.17 -4.94
N TYR A 21 9.58 -0.46 -5.35
CA TYR A 21 9.67 -1.12 -6.65
C TYR A 21 8.62 -2.22 -6.76
N ASP A 22 8.55 -3.11 -5.77
CA ASP A 22 7.61 -4.22 -5.75
C ASP A 22 6.15 -3.75 -5.78
N ALA A 23 5.82 -2.72 -4.99
CA ALA A 23 4.48 -2.14 -4.96
C ALA A 23 4.10 -1.49 -6.31
N ALA A 24 5.01 -0.71 -6.91
CA ALA A 24 4.79 -0.11 -8.22
C ALA A 24 4.64 -1.18 -9.31
N PHE A 25 5.46 -2.21 -9.24
CA PHE A 25 5.44 -3.30 -10.20
C PHE A 25 4.13 -4.09 -10.16
N GLY A 26 3.58 -4.34 -8.98
CA GLY A 26 2.26 -4.97 -8.81
C GLY A 26 1.15 -4.20 -9.54
N PHE A 27 1.09 -2.88 -9.36
CA PHE A 27 0.12 -2.03 -10.09
C PHE A 27 0.36 -2.01 -11.60
N HIS A 28 1.61 -2.04 -12.04
CA HIS A 28 1.92 -2.09 -13.47
C HIS A 28 1.48 -3.41 -14.11
N ALA A 29 1.67 -4.53 -13.43
CA ALA A 29 1.22 -5.83 -13.89
C ALA A 29 -0.31 -5.89 -14.02
N GLU A 30 -1.04 -5.39 -13.01
CA GLU A 30 -2.51 -5.31 -13.06
C GLU A 30 -3.03 -4.37 -14.15
N ALA A 31 -2.35 -3.25 -14.39
CA ALA A 31 -2.74 -2.29 -15.44
C ALA A 31 -2.73 -2.90 -16.84
N GLN A 32 -1.92 -3.93 -17.07
CA GLN A 32 -1.86 -4.63 -18.37
C GLN A 32 -3.02 -5.60 -18.57
N GLU A 33 -3.65 -6.07 -17.49
CA GLU A 33 -4.71 -7.08 -17.54
C GLU A 33 -6.12 -6.49 -17.47
N ASN A 34 -6.30 -5.30 -16.92
CA ASN A 34 -7.60 -4.72 -16.63
C ASN A 34 -7.83 -3.35 -17.25
N THR A 35 -8.87 -3.22 -18.07
CA THR A 35 -9.42 -1.93 -18.45
C THR A 35 -10.57 -1.62 -17.50
N PRO A 36 -10.43 -0.66 -16.55
CA PRO A 36 -11.48 -0.34 -15.61
C PRO A 36 -12.72 0.20 -16.35
N ALA A 37 -13.90 -0.16 -15.85
CA ALA A 37 -15.14 0.41 -16.32
C ALA A 37 -15.21 1.90 -15.92
N PHE A 38 -15.89 2.73 -16.73
CA PHE A 38 -15.97 4.18 -16.46
C PHE A 38 -16.69 4.53 -15.12
N TRP A 39 -17.39 3.59 -14.53
CA TRP A 39 -18.06 3.73 -13.21
C TRP A 39 -17.27 3.12 -12.06
N ASP A 40 -16.03 2.66 -12.32
CA ASP A 40 -15.19 2.13 -11.26
C ASP A 40 -14.84 3.25 -10.26
N VAL A 41 -14.92 2.94 -8.97
CA VAL A 41 -14.55 3.87 -7.89
C VAL A 41 -13.05 4.11 -7.82
N HIS A 42 -12.27 3.25 -8.45
CA HIS A 42 -10.83 3.40 -8.58
C HIS A 42 -10.46 3.90 -9.97
N GLY A 43 -9.53 4.82 -10.05
CA GLY A 43 -8.94 5.23 -11.32
C GLY A 43 -8.18 4.08 -11.99
N PRO A 44 -7.83 4.22 -13.29
CA PRO A 44 -7.05 3.22 -14.01
C PRO A 44 -5.78 2.83 -13.23
N ASP A 45 -5.42 1.55 -13.24
CA ASP A 45 -4.25 1.04 -12.53
C ASP A 45 -2.95 1.68 -13.05
N GLU A 46 -2.87 2.00 -14.34
CA GLU A 46 -1.77 2.77 -14.90
C GLU A 46 -1.64 4.17 -14.26
N GLN A 47 -2.74 4.86 -14.00
CA GLN A 47 -2.72 6.13 -13.29
C GLN A 47 -2.29 5.95 -11.82
N ARG A 48 -2.77 4.91 -11.18
CA ARG A 48 -2.39 4.56 -9.79
C ARG A 48 -0.91 4.24 -9.71
N TYR A 49 -0.39 3.49 -10.66
CA TYR A 49 1.03 3.21 -10.83
C TYR A 49 1.86 4.49 -10.92
N HIS A 50 1.56 5.38 -11.87
CA HIS A 50 2.29 6.62 -12.03
C HIS A 50 2.19 7.55 -10.82
N ASN A 51 1.05 7.60 -10.15
CA ASN A 51 0.87 8.37 -8.92
C ASN A 51 1.73 7.79 -7.79
N LEU A 52 1.80 6.47 -7.65
CA LEU A 52 2.64 5.81 -6.65
C LEU A 52 4.12 6.11 -6.90
N VAL A 53 4.59 5.91 -8.12
CA VAL A 53 5.99 6.18 -8.52
C VAL A 53 6.34 7.66 -8.28
N CYS A 54 5.42 8.57 -8.60
CA CYS A 54 5.61 10.00 -8.39
C CYS A 54 5.76 10.38 -6.91
N ILE A 55 4.89 9.87 -6.04
CA ILE A 55 4.99 10.10 -4.60
C ILE A 55 6.31 9.53 -4.05
N PHE A 56 6.71 8.36 -4.53
CA PHE A 56 7.98 7.74 -4.17
C PHE A 56 9.18 8.57 -4.55
N TYR A 57 9.25 8.94 -5.82
CA TYR A 57 10.32 9.78 -6.34
C TYR A 57 10.35 11.13 -5.61
N GLY A 58 9.18 11.74 -5.44
CA GLY A 58 9.02 13.04 -4.77
C GLY A 58 9.50 13.07 -3.31
N ALA A 59 9.44 11.93 -2.61
CA ALA A 59 9.92 11.82 -1.24
C ALA A 59 11.44 12.01 -1.12
N ASN A 60 12.21 11.52 -2.09
CA ASN A 60 13.65 11.68 -2.13
C ASN A 60 14.18 11.58 -3.59
N PRO A 61 14.07 12.65 -4.39
CA PRO A 61 14.45 12.63 -5.79
C PRO A 61 15.91 12.25 -6.04
N ASP A 62 16.83 12.74 -5.21
CA ASP A 62 18.27 12.48 -5.36
C ASP A 62 18.60 10.98 -5.20
N LEU A 63 17.94 10.31 -4.27
CA LEU A 63 18.14 8.87 -4.03
C LEU A 63 17.44 7.98 -5.05
N ARG A 64 16.37 8.48 -5.68
CA ARG A 64 15.43 7.68 -6.47
C ARG A 64 15.38 8.02 -7.95
N GLU A 65 16.37 8.74 -8.45
CA GLU A 65 16.45 9.09 -9.88
C GLU A 65 16.54 7.84 -10.76
N GLU A 66 17.41 6.88 -10.41
CA GLU A 66 17.56 5.62 -11.14
C GLU A 66 16.27 4.79 -11.09
N LEU A 67 15.65 4.70 -9.90
CA LEU A 67 14.39 4.00 -9.73
C LEU A 67 13.26 4.60 -10.57
N ALA A 68 13.15 5.92 -10.62
CA ALA A 68 12.15 6.61 -11.42
C ALA A 68 12.34 6.34 -12.92
N GLN A 69 13.58 6.24 -13.40
CA GLN A 69 13.88 5.88 -14.78
C GLN A 69 13.51 4.42 -15.08
N GLU A 70 13.84 3.48 -14.21
CA GLU A 70 13.46 2.07 -14.34
C GLU A 70 11.93 1.90 -14.37
N LEU A 71 11.24 2.60 -13.48
CA LEU A 71 9.79 2.61 -13.40
C LEU A 71 9.12 3.54 -14.43
N ARG A 72 9.88 4.08 -15.37
CA ARG A 72 9.40 4.88 -16.52
C ARG A 72 8.55 6.08 -16.11
N LEU A 73 8.92 6.77 -15.02
CA LEU A 73 8.29 8.03 -14.66
C LEU A 73 8.58 9.08 -15.74
N PRO A 74 7.56 9.69 -16.39
CA PRO A 74 7.81 10.71 -17.41
C PRO A 74 8.53 11.93 -16.82
N GLU A 75 9.52 12.48 -17.51
CA GLU A 75 10.30 13.65 -17.05
C GLU A 75 9.42 14.84 -16.66
N GLU A 76 8.43 15.15 -17.50
CA GLU A 76 7.46 16.21 -17.24
C GLU A 76 6.60 15.95 -15.99
N ARG A 77 6.37 14.68 -15.65
CA ARG A 77 5.67 14.28 -14.42
C ARG A 77 6.58 14.39 -13.21
N ALA A 78 7.85 14.03 -13.34
CA ALA A 78 8.85 14.08 -12.27
C ALA A 78 9.01 15.50 -11.67
N ILE A 79 8.84 16.54 -12.48
CA ILE A 79 8.96 17.96 -12.06
C ILE A 79 7.98 18.30 -10.92
N SER A 80 6.77 17.76 -10.93
CA SER A 80 5.73 18.04 -9.92
C SER A 80 5.75 17.11 -8.71
N CYS A 81 6.50 16.01 -8.77
CA CYS A 81 6.40 14.95 -7.78
C CYS A 81 6.83 15.36 -6.37
N ALA A 82 7.85 16.20 -6.23
CA ALA A 82 8.27 16.70 -4.92
C ALA A 82 7.20 17.57 -4.27
N GLU A 83 6.58 18.47 -5.04
CA GLU A 83 5.49 19.33 -4.55
C GLU A 83 4.26 18.49 -4.18
N GLU A 84 3.95 17.46 -4.97
CA GLU A 84 2.83 16.54 -4.69
C GLU A 84 3.08 15.70 -3.43
N TYR A 85 4.32 15.26 -3.21
CA TYR A 85 4.69 14.58 -1.98
C TYR A 85 4.53 15.50 -0.75
N GLU A 86 5.05 16.74 -0.81
CA GLU A 86 4.90 17.72 0.27
C GLU A 86 3.42 18.02 0.56
N LEU A 87 2.60 18.16 -0.47
CA LEU A 87 1.16 18.36 -0.32
C LEU A 87 0.49 17.13 0.33
N ALA A 88 0.89 15.93 -0.06
CA ALA A 88 0.38 14.70 0.52
C ALA A 88 0.75 14.58 2.00
N ILE A 89 2.01 14.83 2.37
CA ILE A 89 2.47 14.84 3.77
C ILE A 89 1.72 15.89 4.58
N TYR A 90 1.58 17.10 4.07
CA TYR A 90 0.83 18.14 4.76
C TYR A 90 -0.63 17.75 4.99
N SER A 91 -1.27 17.17 3.97
CA SER A 91 -2.69 16.80 4.03
C SER A 91 -2.94 15.61 4.97
N TRP A 92 -1.99 14.66 5.03
CA TRP A 92 -2.11 13.46 5.86
C TRP A 92 -1.44 13.58 7.23
N GLY A 93 -0.64 14.62 7.47
CA GLY A 93 0.09 14.82 8.71
C GLY A 93 -0.80 14.80 9.95
N GLY A 94 -1.96 15.47 9.89
CA GLY A 94 -2.94 15.44 10.98
C GLY A 94 -3.50 14.03 11.25
N VAL A 95 -3.76 13.27 10.19
CA VAL A 95 -4.24 11.88 10.31
C VAL A 95 -3.17 10.99 10.92
N LEU A 96 -1.91 11.17 10.53
CA LEU A 96 -0.76 10.44 11.09
C LEU A 96 -0.60 10.75 12.59
N GLN A 97 -0.69 12.01 12.96
CA GLN A 97 -0.62 12.43 14.36
C GLN A 97 -1.76 11.80 15.19
N ASP A 98 -2.99 11.81 14.67
CA ASP A 98 -4.13 11.16 15.33
C ASP A 98 -3.90 9.64 15.48
N MET A 99 -3.22 9.01 14.52
CA MET A 99 -2.86 7.59 14.60
C MET A 99 -1.76 7.30 15.61
N GLU A 100 -0.79 8.19 15.80
CA GLU A 100 0.23 8.06 16.85
C GLU A 100 -0.39 8.13 18.26
N GLU A 101 -1.41 8.98 18.43
CA GLU A 101 -2.14 9.15 19.69
C GLU A 101 -3.25 8.09 19.88
N GLY A 102 -3.58 7.33 18.84
CA GLY A 102 -4.65 6.34 18.86
C GLY A 102 -4.37 5.17 19.78
N THR A 103 -5.38 4.73 20.52
CA THR A 103 -5.30 3.56 21.41
C THR A 103 -5.89 2.28 20.82
N GLY A 104 -6.70 2.41 19.77
CA GLY A 104 -7.25 1.28 19.01
C GLY A 104 -6.18 0.52 18.25
N LYS A 105 -6.35 -0.79 18.08
CA LYS A 105 -5.41 -1.69 17.43
C LYS A 105 -6.07 -2.53 16.35
N LEU A 106 -5.28 -2.92 15.38
CA LEU A 106 -5.68 -4.00 14.45
C LEU A 106 -5.77 -5.31 15.24
N ARG A 107 -6.89 -6.00 15.13
CA ARG A 107 -7.19 -7.26 15.83
C ARG A 107 -7.42 -8.37 14.82
N LEU A 108 -6.42 -9.24 14.64
CA LEU A 108 -6.55 -10.39 13.76
C LEU A 108 -7.50 -11.43 14.37
N MET A 109 -8.56 -11.73 13.64
CA MET A 109 -9.61 -12.68 13.99
C MET A 109 -9.52 -13.91 13.09
N GLY A 110 -9.97 -15.06 13.57
CA GLY A 110 -10.09 -16.28 12.76
C GLY A 110 -9.07 -17.36 13.07
N PRO A 111 -9.10 -18.47 12.33
CA PRO A 111 -8.28 -19.64 12.62
C PRO A 111 -6.82 -19.40 12.23
N SER A 112 -5.91 -19.75 13.13
CA SER A 112 -4.45 -19.68 12.92
C SER A 112 -3.91 -20.72 11.91
N SER A 113 -4.78 -21.52 11.33
CA SER A 113 -4.39 -22.57 10.37
C SER A 113 -4.23 -22.07 8.92
N ASP A 114 -4.62 -20.83 8.64
CA ASP A 114 -4.43 -20.26 7.30
C ASP A 114 -2.95 -19.96 7.07
N PRO A 115 -2.38 -20.27 5.90
CA PRO A 115 -0.97 -19.98 5.58
C PRO A 115 -0.60 -18.50 5.68
N MET A 116 -1.53 -17.61 5.35
CA MET A 116 -1.34 -16.14 5.43
C MET A 116 -1.37 -15.62 6.87
N TYR A 117 -1.98 -16.35 7.80
CA TYR A 117 -2.22 -15.88 9.16
C TYR A 117 -0.93 -15.43 9.87
N SER A 118 0.14 -16.20 9.71
CA SER A 118 1.42 -15.89 10.37
C SER A 118 2.04 -14.60 9.85
N ALA A 119 2.03 -14.40 8.54
CA ALA A 119 2.57 -13.19 7.90
C ALA A 119 1.73 -11.97 8.28
N ILE A 120 0.41 -12.04 8.10
CA ILE A 120 -0.50 -10.95 8.45
C ILE A 120 -0.43 -10.60 9.94
N ARG A 121 -0.31 -11.60 10.81
CA ARG A 121 -0.14 -11.35 12.25
C ARG A 121 1.13 -10.57 12.55
N GLN A 122 2.24 -10.93 11.90
CA GLN A 122 3.52 -10.25 12.09
C GLN A 122 3.45 -8.79 11.63
N GLU A 123 2.83 -8.53 10.48
CA GLU A 123 2.62 -7.17 9.98
C GLU A 123 1.71 -6.36 10.90
N ILE A 124 0.62 -6.93 11.38
CA ILE A 124 -0.28 -6.29 12.35
C ILE A 124 0.44 -5.96 13.66
N GLU A 125 1.25 -6.88 14.20
CA GLU A 125 2.04 -6.65 15.41
C GLU A 125 3.04 -5.51 15.20
N SER A 126 3.74 -5.49 14.07
CA SER A 126 4.65 -4.43 13.67
C SER A 126 3.93 -3.08 13.57
N PHE A 127 2.84 -3.03 12.82
CA PHE A 127 2.05 -1.82 12.63
C PHE A 127 1.49 -1.29 13.97
N ASN A 128 0.92 -2.16 14.81
CA ASN A 128 0.39 -1.80 16.11
C ASN A 128 1.45 -1.28 17.09
N SER A 129 2.73 -1.54 16.83
CA SER A 129 3.82 -0.99 17.65
C SER A 129 4.12 0.47 17.32
N ILE A 130 3.75 0.92 16.13
CA ILE A 130 4.05 2.25 15.61
C ILE A 130 2.82 3.16 15.66
N CYS A 131 1.66 2.60 15.30
CA CYS A 131 0.43 3.37 15.11
C CYS A 131 -0.74 2.80 15.91
N GLY A 132 -1.73 3.63 16.13
CA GLY A 132 -3.02 3.27 16.70
C GLY A 132 -4.17 3.84 15.85
N PHE A 133 -5.38 3.50 16.24
CA PHE A 133 -6.61 3.96 15.61
C PHE A 133 -7.53 4.58 16.67
N PRO A 134 -8.55 5.35 16.29
CA PRO A 134 -9.55 5.86 17.24
C PRO A 134 -10.27 4.72 17.98
N SER A 135 -10.43 3.56 17.35
CA SER A 135 -11.01 2.34 17.95
C SER A 135 -10.31 1.09 17.39
N ASP A 136 -10.54 -0.06 18.03
CA ASP A 136 -10.05 -1.33 17.46
C ASP A 136 -10.67 -1.60 16.10
N VAL A 137 -9.86 -2.12 15.18
CA VAL A 137 -10.27 -2.52 13.82
C VAL A 137 -10.12 -4.04 13.73
N SER A 138 -11.20 -4.75 13.42
CA SER A 138 -11.14 -6.20 13.23
C SER A 138 -10.55 -6.55 11.87
N VAL A 139 -9.62 -7.51 11.84
CA VAL A 139 -9.04 -8.03 10.60
C VAL A 139 -9.39 -9.51 10.49
N THR A 140 -10.02 -9.91 9.39
CA THR A 140 -10.39 -11.31 9.13
C THR A 140 -9.69 -11.83 7.88
N ILE A 141 -9.40 -13.13 7.86
CA ILE A 141 -8.89 -13.83 6.67
C ILE A 141 -9.95 -14.84 6.29
N GLU A 142 -10.54 -14.69 5.11
CA GLU A 142 -11.61 -15.58 4.67
C GLU A 142 -11.63 -15.78 3.16
N LYS A 143 -12.37 -16.78 2.71
CA LYS A 143 -12.54 -17.06 1.29
C LYS A 143 -13.59 -16.14 0.70
N CYS A 144 -13.19 -15.29 -0.24
CA CYS A 144 -14.09 -14.31 -0.87
C CYS A 144 -14.56 -14.71 -2.29
N GLY A 145 -13.87 -15.65 -2.93
CA GLY A 145 -14.08 -15.96 -4.34
C GLY A 145 -13.39 -15.03 -5.33
N ALA A 146 -12.60 -14.07 -4.82
CA ALA A 146 -11.79 -13.14 -5.60
C ALA A 146 -10.52 -12.80 -4.83
N ALA A 147 -9.42 -12.54 -5.55
CA ALA A 147 -8.18 -12.05 -4.97
C ALA A 147 -8.31 -10.56 -4.64
N ASN A 148 -8.63 -10.24 -3.41
CA ASN A 148 -8.86 -8.85 -2.98
C ASN A 148 -8.72 -8.70 -1.46
N ALA A 149 -8.75 -7.45 -1.01
CA ALA A 149 -8.98 -7.09 0.38
C ALA A 149 -10.08 -6.01 0.43
N TYR A 150 -10.94 -6.10 1.41
CA TYR A 150 -12.07 -5.20 1.58
C TYR A 150 -11.99 -4.49 2.92
N HIS A 151 -12.50 -3.28 2.99
CA HIS A 151 -12.74 -2.60 4.25
C HIS A 151 -14.22 -2.22 4.37
N ASP A 152 -14.76 -2.34 5.57
CA ASP A 152 -16.11 -1.93 5.90
C ASP A 152 -16.08 -0.87 7.00
N LEU A 153 -16.48 0.35 6.63
CA LEU A 153 -16.49 1.49 7.55
C LEU A 153 -17.57 1.36 8.63
N SER A 154 -18.67 0.66 8.35
CA SER A 154 -19.78 0.50 9.30
C SER A 154 -19.44 -0.50 10.39
N GLU A 155 -18.71 -1.56 10.03
CA GLU A 155 -18.27 -2.62 10.95
C GLU A 155 -16.86 -2.38 11.51
N VAL A 156 -16.19 -1.32 11.05
CA VAL A 156 -14.79 -1.01 11.40
C VAL A 156 -13.90 -2.24 11.21
N SER A 157 -13.93 -2.80 10.01
CA SER A 157 -13.30 -4.08 9.71
C SER A 157 -12.54 -4.09 8.38
N ILE A 158 -11.55 -4.98 8.32
CA ILE A 158 -10.79 -5.33 7.11
C ILE A 158 -10.93 -6.82 6.88
N THR A 159 -11.29 -7.21 5.67
CA THR A 159 -11.31 -8.60 5.22
C THR A 159 -10.21 -8.82 4.21
N ILE A 160 -9.34 -9.80 4.45
CA ILE A 160 -8.28 -10.22 3.52
C ILE A 160 -8.70 -11.56 2.92
N CYS A 161 -8.82 -11.61 1.61
CA CYS A 161 -9.26 -12.81 0.90
C CYS A 161 -8.13 -13.82 0.78
N THR A 162 -8.38 -15.10 1.05
CA THR A 162 -7.37 -16.17 0.96
C THR A 162 -6.80 -16.33 -0.44
N GLU A 163 -7.57 -15.96 -1.45
CA GLU A 163 -7.16 -15.98 -2.86
C GLU A 163 -6.05 -14.97 -3.18
N PHE A 164 -5.86 -13.96 -2.32
CA PHE A 164 -4.92 -12.88 -2.57
C PHE A 164 -3.45 -13.35 -2.54
N ASP A 165 -3.09 -14.28 -1.63
CA ASP A 165 -1.73 -14.86 -1.58
C ASP A 165 -1.35 -15.56 -2.89
N ALA A 166 -2.24 -16.40 -3.41
CA ALA A 166 -1.98 -17.12 -4.65
C ALA A 166 -1.86 -16.17 -5.85
N HIS A 167 -2.68 -15.12 -5.88
CA HIS A 167 -2.64 -14.09 -6.92
C HIS A 167 -1.32 -13.32 -6.90
N LEU A 168 -0.88 -12.85 -5.73
CA LEU A 168 0.40 -12.15 -5.60
C LEU A 168 1.58 -13.04 -6.02
N ARG A 169 1.63 -14.30 -5.58
CA ARG A 169 2.69 -15.23 -5.99
C ARG A 169 2.72 -15.44 -7.49
N GLN A 170 1.56 -15.58 -8.12
CA GLN A 170 1.47 -15.71 -9.57
C GLN A 170 1.99 -14.47 -10.29
N GLN A 171 1.72 -13.28 -9.78
CA GLN A 171 2.28 -12.04 -10.33
C GLN A 171 3.81 -12.03 -10.24
N PHE A 172 4.37 -12.38 -9.09
CA PHE A 172 5.82 -12.44 -8.91
C PHE A 172 6.50 -13.55 -9.73
N ASP A 173 5.86 -14.68 -9.94
CA ASP A 173 6.39 -15.79 -10.75
C ASP A 173 6.42 -15.46 -12.26
N ASN A 174 5.66 -14.45 -12.70
CA ASN A 174 5.62 -13.99 -14.09
C ASN A 174 6.60 -12.81 -14.37
N LEU A 175 7.38 -12.39 -13.36
CA LEU A 175 8.43 -11.39 -13.45
C LEU A 175 9.76 -11.98 -13.89
#